data_b3902372f5b31de44979565b3d91e916
#
_entry.id   b3902372f5b31de44979565b3d91e916
#
_cell.length_a   1.000
_cell.length_b   1.000
_cell.length_c   1.000
_cell.angle_alpha   90.00
_cell.angle_beta   90.00
_cell.angle_gamma   90.00
#
_symmetry.space_group_name_H-M   'P 1'
#
loop_
_entity.id
_entity.type
_entity.pdbx_description
1 polymer ?
#
loop_
_entity_poly.entity_id
_entity_poly.type
_entity_poly.pdbx_seq_one_letter_code
_entity_poly.pdbx_strand_id
1 'polypeptide(L)'
;MTPPLAAPAFLASAGWGGADILPVAGDASFRRYFRVVDGGRSAILMDAPPPHEDPRPFLAVARWLTRNGFAAPAILHEDLAQGLVLLEDFGDVRLRETVDAEPARELGLYGVAVDLLVQLHDAEAGVDAPYDLAVYQREAALFVEWYCPAVGLEVDTAAYRDAWDAVLAPLLAGHRPVTVLRDYHAENLMLIDGGEGLGLLDFQDALAGHPAYDLVSLLQDARRDVPEATELAMRDRYRAATGAGEAFDMAYHVLGAQRNAKILGIFTRLWKRDGKPRYPALCPRVWRYLERDLAHPALKPVADWFAANVPPEKRGDPMQVAA
;
A
#
# COMPACT_ATOMS: atom_id res chain seq x y z
N MET A 1 -22.14 1.38 11.25
CA MET A 1 -21.76 -0.03 10.91
C MET A 1 -22.19 -0.90 12.07
N THR A 2 -22.89 -2.05 11.82
CA THR A 2 -23.38 -2.95 12.88
C THR A 2 -22.40 -4.13 13.01
N PRO A 3 -22.00 -4.52 14.23
CA PRO A 3 -21.19 -5.71 14.44
C PRO A 3 -21.87 -6.99 13.92
N PRO A 4 -21.10 -8.02 13.53
CA PRO A 4 -21.68 -9.30 13.13
C PRO A 4 -22.41 -9.96 14.31
N LEU A 5 -23.47 -10.70 14.02
CA LEU A 5 -24.30 -11.36 15.06
C LEU A 5 -23.49 -12.31 15.96
N ALA A 6 -22.43 -12.91 15.41
CA ALA A 6 -21.57 -13.82 16.14
C ALA A 6 -20.56 -13.10 17.07
N ALA A 7 -20.34 -11.80 16.93
CA ALA A 7 -19.31 -11.08 17.68
C ALA A 7 -19.43 -11.21 19.21
N PRO A 8 -20.62 -11.09 19.84
CA PRO A 8 -20.72 -11.23 21.31
C PRO A 8 -20.29 -12.61 21.83
N ALA A 9 -20.69 -13.68 21.12
CA ALA A 9 -20.31 -15.05 21.52
C ALA A 9 -18.81 -15.30 21.30
N PHE A 10 -18.25 -14.83 20.18
CA PHE A 10 -16.83 -14.90 19.88
C PHE A 10 -16.01 -14.14 20.93
N LEU A 11 -16.39 -12.91 21.26
CA LEU A 11 -15.70 -12.11 22.27
C LEU A 11 -15.79 -12.74 23.67
N ALA A 12 -16.93 -13.31 24.03
CA ALA A 12 -17.07 -14.03 25.29
C ALA A 12 -16.10 -15.24 25.39
N SER A 13 -15.93 -16.00 24.31
CA SER A 13 -14.96 -17.11 24.26
C SER A 13 -13.52 -16.65 24.36
N ALA A 14 -13.21 -15.41 23.93
CA ALA A 14 -11.90 -14.79 24.03
C ALA A 14 -11.64 -14.05 25.37
N GLY A 15 -12.59 -14.11 26.32
CA GLY A 15 -12.46 -13.41 27.60
C GLY A 15 -12.78 -11.91 27.54
N TRP A 16 -13.58 -11.50 26.55
CA TRP A 16 -14.05 -10.13 26.32
C TRP A 16 -15.60 -10.06 26.39
N GLY A 17 -16.21 -10.94 27.20
CA GLY A 17 -17.66 -10.95 27.34
C GLY A 17 -18.18 -9.67 27.99
N GLY A 18 -19.17 -9.02 27.38
CA GLY A 18 -19.75 -7.77 27.87
C GLY A 18 -19.01 -6.49 27.44
N ALA A 19 -17.94 -6.61 26.63
CA ALA A 19 -17.23 -5.47 26.08
C ALA A 19 -18.09 -4.63 25.14
N ASP A 20 -17.86 -3.33 25.10
CA ASP A 20 -18.42 -2.43 24.09
C ASP A 20 -17.77 -2.67 22.73
N ILE A 21 -18.59 -2.70 21.66
CA ILE A 21 -18.13 -2.91 20.28
C ILE A 21 -18.42 -1.65 19.46
N LEU A 22 -17.38 -0.89 19.18
CA LEU A 22 -17.45 0.41 18.53
C LEU A 22 -16.98 0.31 17.06
N PRO A 23 -17.69 0.85 16.07
CA PRO A 23 -17.23 0.79 14.68
C PRO A 23 -15.95 1.63 14.49
N VAL A 24 -14.97 1.04 13.81
CA VAL A 24 -13.78 1.76 13.32
C VAL A 24 -14.02 2.09 11.84
N ALA A 25 -13.68 3.31 11.43
CA ALA A 25 -13.82 3.70 10.04
C ALA A 25 -12.94 2.80 9.14
N GLY A 26 -13.59 2.09 8.21
CA GLY A 26 -12.94 1.24 7.22
C GLY A 26 -12.98 1.86 5.83
N ASP A 27 -12.08 1.47 4.92
CA ASP A 27 -12.04 2.01 3.58
C ASP A 27 -12.62 1.02 2.53
N ALA A 28 -11.90 0.48 1.62
CA ALA A 28 -12.41 -0.08 0.36
C ALA A 28 -12.62 -1.61 0.35
N SER A 29 -12.55 -2.28 1.48
CA SER A 29 -12.67 -3.74 1.63
C SER A 29 -14.04 -4.20 2.14
N PHE A 30 -14.38 -5.46 1.93
CA PHE A 30 -15.48 -6.13 2.63
C PHE A 30 -15.15 -6.41 4.09
N ARG A 31 -13.87 -6.35 4.49
CA ARG A 31 -13.44 -6.44 5.88
C ARG A 31 -13.97 -5.24 6.68
N ARG A 32 -14.47 -5.52 7.88
CA ARG A 32 -14.96 -4.51 8.80
C ARG A 32 -14.18 -4.58 10.10
N TYR A 33 -13.93 -3.43 10.68
CA TYR A 33 -13.17 -3.36 11.92
C TYR A 33 -14.00 -2.69 13.02
N PHE A 34 -13.87 -3.22 14.23
CA PHE A 34 -14.54 -2.69 15.41
C PHE A 34 -13.53 -2.63 16.55
N ARG A 35 -13.53 -1.53 17.28
CA ARG A 35 -12.77 -1.45 18.54
C ARG A 35 -13.62 -2.07 19.63
N VAL A 36 -13.03 -3.01 20.37
CA VAL A 36 -13.62 -3.68 21.51
C VAL A 36 -13.03 -3.08 22.76
N VAL A 37 -13.86 -2.58 23.68
CA VAL A 37 -13.43 -1.88 24.89
C VAL A 37 -14.01 -2.57 26.12
N ASP A 38 -13.17 -2.92 27.09
CA ASP A 38 -13.56 -3.57 28.34
C ASP A 38 -12.66 -3.12 29.51
N GLY A 39 -13.23 -2.39 30.46
CA GLY A 39 -12.54 -2.02 31.70
C GLY A 39 -11.21 -1.30 31.54
N GLY A 40 -11.04 -0.49 30.48
CA GLY A 40 -9.82 0.27 30.20
C GLY A 40 -8.79 -0.45 29.32
N ARG A 41 -9.06 -1.69 28.88
CA ARG A 41 -8.31 -2.39 27.83
C ARG A 41 -9.05 -2.29 26.50
N SER A 42 -8.32 -2.30 25.37
CA SER A 42 -8.90 -2.29 24.04
C SER A 42 -8.29 -3.36 23.15
N ALA A 43 -9.07 -3.77 22.14
CA ALA A 43 -8.65 -4.69 21.08
C ALA A 43 -9.40 -4.34 19.81
N ILE A 44 -8.94 -4.85 18.66
CA ILE A 44 -9.61 -4.69 17.36
C ILE A 44 -10.23 -6.01 16.94
N LEU A 45 -11.53 -6.02 16.76
CA LEU A 45 -12.25 -7.12 16.11
C LEU A 45 -12.24 -6.89 14.60
N MET A 46 -11.57 -7.77 13.86
CA MET A 46 -11.66 -7.87 12.41
C MET A 46 -12.78 -8.86 12.06
N ASP A 47 -13.70 -8.42 11.21
CA ASP A 47 -14.75 -9.22 10.60
C ASP A 47 -14.47 -9.36 9.11
N ALA A 48 -14.06 -10.54 8.69
CA ALA A 48 -13.75 -10.96 7.32
C ALA A 48 -14.74 -12.04 6.87
N PRO A 49 -15.99 -11.66 6.50
CA PRO A 49 -17.10 -12.60 6.37
C PRO A 49 -16.94 -13.54 5.16
N PRO A 50 -16.88 -14.88 5.38
CA PRO A 50 -16.93 -15.83 4.30
C PRO A 50 -18.26 -15.76 3.50
N PRO A 51 -18.29 -16.05 2.17
CA PRO A 51 -17.14 -16.38 1.33
C PRO A 51 -16.45 -15.16 0.71
N HIS A 52 -16.81 -13.93 1.11
CA HIS A 52 -16.38 -12.71 0.47
C HIS A 52 -14.94 -12.31 0.85
N GLU A 53 -14.51 -12.70 2.04
CA GLU A 53 -13.17 -12.43 2.56
C GLU A 53 -12.59 -13.71 3.20
N ASP A 54 -11.26 -13.79 3.21
CA ASP A 54 -10.49 -14.85 3.86
C ASP A 54 -9.45 -14.21 4.80
N PRO A 55 -9.52 -14.45 6.11
CA PRO A 55 -8.55 -13.88 7.05
C PRO A 55 -7.18 -14.58 7.04
N ARG A 56 -7.05 -15.78 6.42
CA ARG A 56 -5.83 -16.58 6.45
C ARG A 56 -4.58 -15.88 5.90
N PRO A 57 -4.64 -15.14 4.78
CA PRO A 57 -3.48 -14.37 4.31
C PRO A 57 -3.00 -13.34 5.34
N PHE A 58 -3.94 -12.59 5.95
CA PHE A 58 -3.61 -11.65 7.03
C PHE A 58 -2.91 -12.36 8.19
N LEU A 59 -3.47 -13.46 8.68
CA LEU A 59 -2.93 -14.23 9.81
C LEU A 59 -1.53 -14.78 9.50
N ALA A 60 -1.32 -15.27 8.27
CA ALA A 60 -0.02 -15.80 7.86
C ALA A 60 1.07 -14.73 7.88
N VAL A 61 0.78 -13.56 7.29
CA VAL A 61 1.74 -12.44 7.25
C VAL A 61 1.95 -11.85 8.65
N ALA A 62 0.89 -11.64 9.44
CA ALA A 62 0.99 -11.15 10.82
C ALA A 62 1.91 -12.03 11.68
N ARG A 63 1.72 -13.36 11.61
CA ARG A 63 2.55 -14.32 12.34
C ARG A 63 4.00 -14.33 11.86
N TRP A 64 4.23 -14.15 10.57
CA TRP A 64 5.58 -14.05 10.02
C TRP A 64 6.26 -12.76 10.51
N LEU A 65 5.58 -11.62 10.42
CA LEU A 65 6.09 -10.34 10.92
C LEU A 65 6.48 -10.43 12.40
N THR A 66 5.58 -10.90 13.23
CA THR A 66 5.83 -11.03 14.68
C THR A 66 6.99 -11.97 15.00
N ARG A 67 7.10 -13.12 14.31
CA ARG A 67 8.22 -14.07 14.50
C ARG A 67 9.58 -13.48 14.12
N ASN A 68 9.60 -12.51 13.21
CA ASN A 68 10.82 -11.82 12.78
C ASN A 68 11.07 -10.50 13.55
N GLY A 69 10.32 -10.25 14.63
CA GLY A 69 10.52 -9.09 15.50
C GLY A 69 9.88 -7.79 14.98
N PHE A 70 9.04 -7.85 13.93
CA PHE A 70 8.29 -6.71 13.44
C PHE A 70 6.97 -6.55 14.20
N ALA A 71 6.61 -5.31 14.50
CA ALA A 71 5.36 -5.01 15.18
C ALA A 71 4.18 -5.09 14.19
N ALA A 72 3.50 -6.21 14.19
CA ALA A 72 2.18 -6.41 13.60
C ALA A 72 1.18 -6.67 14.73
N PRO A 73 -0.13 -6.33 14.58
CA PRO A 73 -1.10 -6.55 15.64
C PRO A 73 -1.09 -8.02 16.11
N ALA A 74 -0.85 -8.25 17.40
CA ALA A 74 -0.86 -9.58 17.97
C ALA A 74 -2.26 -10.21 17.78
N ILE A 75 -2.30 -11.48 17.39
CA ILE A 75 -3.54 -12.25 17.22
C ILE A 75 -3.94 -12.77 18.59
N LEU A 76 -4.98 -12.19 19.18
CA LEU A 76 -5.47 -12.52 20.53
C LEU A 76 -6.41 -13.72 20.51
N HIS A 77 -7.28 -13.81 19.49
CA HIS A 77 -8.20 -14.93 19.28
C HIS A 77 -8.66 -14.99 17.81
N GLU A 78 -9.04 -16.18 17.32
CA GLU A 78 -9.50 -16.35 15.94
C GLU A 78 -10.59 -17.42 15.82
N ASP A 79 -11.55 -17.19 14.92
CA ASP A 79 -12.55 -18.16 14.44
C ASP A 79 -12.63 -18.07 12.91
N LEU A 80 -11.91 -18.94 12.25
CA LEU A 80 -11.83 -18.96 10.77
C LEU A 80 -13.16 -19.35 10.11
N ALA A 81 -13.99 -20.15 10.81
CA ALA A 81 -15.29 -20.56 10.27
C ALA A 81 -16.25 -19.37 10.15
N GLN A 82 -16.16 -18.42 11.08
CA GLN A 82 -16.95 -17.21 11.11
C GLN A 82 -16.22 -16.01 10.47
N GLY A 83 -14.93 -16.13 10.16
CA GLY A 83 -14.11 -15.03 9.67
C GLY A 83 -13.82 -13.95 10.69
N LEU A 84 -13.85 -14.28 12.00
CA LEU A 84 -13.62 -13.34 13.09
C LEU A 84 -12.21 -13.48 13.64
N VAL A 85 -11.52 -12.35 13.83
CA VAL A 85 -10.20 -12.29 14.46
C VAL A 85 -10.15 -11.14 15.44
N LEU A 86 -9.69 -11.40 16.66
CA LEU A 86 -9.43 -10.39 17.67
C LEU A 86 -7.94 -10.06 17.67
N LEU A 87 -7.61 -8.79 17.51
CA LEU A 87 -6.27 -8.27 17.31
C LEU A 87 -5.92 -7.27 18.40
N GLU A 88 -4.64 -7.10 18.63
CA GLU A 88 -4.08 -5.98 19.40
C GLU A 88 -4.53 -4.64 18.81
N ASP A 89 -4.81 -3.67 19.66
CA ASP A 89 -5.15 -2.30 19.28
C ASP A 89 -3.90 -1.41 19.43
N PHE A 90 -3.34 -0.96 18.32
CA PHE A 90 -2.22 0.00 18.28
C PHE A 90 -2.63 1.45 18.57
N GLY A 91 -3.90 1.69 18.89
CA GLY A 91 -4.45 3.03 19.13
C GLY A 91 -4.74 3.78 17.84
N ASP A 92 -4.56 5.11 17.88
CA ASP A 92 -5.03 6.01 16.80
C ASP A 92 -3.91 6.87 16.20
N VAL A 93 -2.66 6.74 16.68
CA VAL A 93 -1.56 7.61 16.27
C VAL A 93 -0.86 7.04 15.04
N ARG A 94 -1.14 7.59 13.87
CA ARG A 94 -0.48 7.19 12.62
C ARG A 94 0.70 8.11 12.29
N LEU A 95 1.63 7.57 11.52
CA LEU A 95 2.75 8.34 10.98
C LEU A 95 2.25 9.56 10.21
N ARG A 96 1.24 9.40 9.36
CA ARG A 96 0.68 10.47 8.53
C ARG A 96 0.21 11.65 9.36
N GLU A 97 -0.73 11.45 10.27
CA GLU A 97 -1.31 12.53 11.07
C GLU A 97 -0.24 13.21 11.93
N THR A 98 0.73 12.44 12.40
CA THR A 98 1.84 12.98 13.21
C THR A 98 2.74 13.91 12.40
N VAL A 99 3.16 13.51 11.18
CA VAL A 99 4.03 14.36 10.36
C VAL A 99 3.29 15.54 9.74
N ASP A 100 1.98 15.44 9.51
CA ASP A 100 1.16 16.56 9.07
C ASP A 100 0.96 17.59 10.18
N ALA A 101 0.84 17.14 11.44
CA ALA A 101 0.73 18.03 12.61
C ALA A 101 2.10 18.60 13.06
N GLU A 102 3.17 17.82 12.94
CA GLU A 102 4.52 18.13 13.39
C GLU A 102 5.56 17.96 12.26
N PRO A 103 5.60 18.82 11.23
CA PRO A 103 6.49 18.64 10.06
C PRO A 103 7.98 18.54 10.41
N ALA A 104 8.41 19.12 11.53
CA ALA A 104 9.79 19.01 12.00
C ALA A 104 10.22 17.58 12.36
N ARG A 105 9.29 16.68 12.62
CA ARG A 105 9.54 15.26 12.91
C ARG A 105 9.61 14.39 11.64
N GLU A 106 9.21 14.92 10.49
CA GLU A 106 9.05 14.15 9.25
C GLU A 106 10.33 13.39 8.88
N LEU A 107 11.46 14.09 8.77
CA LEU A 107 12.72 13.47 8.36
C LEU A 107 13.14 12.32 9.32
N GLY A 108 12.94 12.51 10.62
CA GLY A 108 13.26 11.48 11.64
C GLY A 108 12.34 10.27 11.54
N LEU A 109 11.03 10.50 11.46
CA LEU A 109 10.04 9.42 11.40
C LEU A 109 10.10 8.64 10.08
N TYR A 110 10.33 9.31 8.96
CA TYR A 110 10.60 8.63 7.68
C TYR A 110 11.90 7.83 7.73
N GLY A 111 12.92 8.34 8.46
CA GLY A 111 14.14 7.59 8.74
C GLY A 111 13.87 6.28 9.47
N VAL A 112 13.04 6.29 10.51
CA VAL A 112 12.61 5.07 11.23
C VAL A 112 11.86 4.11 10.29
N ALA A 113 10.98 4.64 9.43
CA ALA A 113 10.26 3.81 8.46
C ALA A 113 11.20 3.17 7.43
N VAL A 114 12.21 3.90 6.96
CA VAL A 114 13.21 3.33 6.02
C VAL A 114 14.08 2.28 6.72
N ASP A 115 14.50 2.50 7.97
CA ASP A 115 15.28 1.51 8.72
C ASP A 115 14.49 0.23 8.97
N LEU A 116 13.20 0.34 9.30
CA LEU A 116 12.30 -0.79 9.41
C LEU A 116 12.19 -1.56 8.08
N LEU A 117 12.10 -0.84 6.95
CA LEU A 117 12.05 -1.46 5.63
C LEU A 117 13.35 -2.18 5.27
N VAL A 118 14.51 -1.63 5.64
CA VAL A 118 15.82 -2.29 5.48
C VAL A 118 15.84 -3.60 6.24
N GLN A 119 15.39 -3.61 7.51
CA GLN A 119 15.32 -4.83 8.33
C GLN A 119 14.34 -5.86 7.73
N LEU A 120 13.19 -5.40 7.23
CA LEU A 120 12.20 -6.26 6.58
C LEU A 120 12.78 -6.96 5.33
N HIS A 121 13.56 -6.24 4.54
CA HIS A 121 14.18 -6.76 3.31
C HIS A 121 15.41 -7.64 3.56
N ASP A 122 16.03 -7.53 4.74
CA ASP A 122 17.12 -8.43 5.14
C ASP A 122 16.60 -9.79 5.60
N ALA A 123 15.37 -9.84 6.14
CA ALA A 123 14.73 -11.08 6.54
C ALA A 123 14.46 -12.01 5.33
N GLU A 124 14.36 -13.32 5.60
CA GLU A 124 13.90 -14.27 4.61
C GLU A 124 12.44 -13.95 4.21
N ALA A 125 12.13 -14.05 2.91
CA ALA A 125 10.78 -13.71 2.43
C ALA A 125 9.70 -14.51 3.16
N GLY A 126 8.69 -13.81 3.67
CA GLY A 126 7.60 -14.39 4.48
C GLY A 126 6.41 -14.88 3.68
N VAL A 127 6.44 -14.73 2.37
CA VAL A 127 5.37 -15.10 1.45
C VAL A 127 5.97 -15.77 0.20
N ASP A 128 5.29 -16.82 -0.28
CA ASP A 128 5.74 -17.56 -1.47
C ASP A 128 5.13 -17.01 -2.77
N ALA A 129 4.02 -16.29 -2.67
CA ALA A 129 3.33 -15.76 -3.85
C ALA A 129 4.19 -14.69 -4.54
N PRO A 130 4.59 -14.88 -5.81
CA PRO A 130 5.50 -13.96 -6.46
C PRO A 130 4.79 -12.67 -6.91
N TYR A 131 5.48 -11.56 -6.78
CA TYR A 131 5.14 -10.32 -7.47
C TYR A 131 5.81 -10.35 -8.83
N ASP A 132 5.27 -11.16 -9.73
CA ASP A 132 5.83 -11.44 -11.04
C ASP A 132 5.34 -10.46 -12.12
N LEU A 133 5.87 -10.61 -13.34
CA LEU A 133 5.49 -9.79 -14.48
C LEU A 133 3.98 -9.80 -14.75
N ALA A 134 3.32 -10.96 -14.58
CA ALA A 134 1.88 -11.08 -14.81
C ALA A 134 1.07 -10.24 -13.80
N VAL A 135 1.52 -10.20 -12.54
CA VAL A 135 0.89 -9.35 -11.52
C VAL A 135 1.12 -7.87 -11.84
N TYR A 136 2.36 -7.47 -12.14
CA TYR A 136 2.67 -6.07 -12.50
C TYR A 136 1.89 -5.62 -13.72
N GLN A 137 1.77 -6.44 -14.76
CA GLN A 137 1.00 -6.15 -15.96
C GLN A 137 -0.49 -5.99 -15.68
N ARG A 138 -1.08 -6.91 -14.93
CA ARG A 138 -2.50 -6.83 -14.55
C ARG A 138 -2.80 -5.55 -13.75
N GLU A 139 -1.87 -5.14 -12.90
CA GLU A 139 -2.03 -3.91 -12.13
C GLU A 139 -1.85 -2.65 -12.99
N ALA A 140 -0.84 -2.61 -13.86
CA ALA A 140 -0.64 -1.51 -14.80
C ALA A 140 -1.83 -1.33 -15.73
N ALA A 141 -2.47 -2.45 -16.18
CA ALA A 141 -3.63 -2.43 -17.06
C ALA A 141 -4.82 -1.64 -16.48
N LEU A 142 -4.92 -1.48 -15.15
CA LEU A 142 -5.97 -0.67 -14.52
C LEU A 142 -5.99 0.77 -15.02
N PHE A 143 -4.85 1.31 -15.47
CA PHE A 143 -4.78 2.64 -16.07
C PHE A 143 -5.58 2.71 -17.37
N VAL A 144 -5.31 1.81 -18.28
CA VAL A 144 -6.00 1.79 -19.59
C VAL A 144 -7.42 1.26 -19.50
N GLU A 145 -7.74 0.47 -18.49
CA GLU A 145 -9.09 -0.06 -18.26
C GLU A 145 -10.04 0.96 -17.60
N TRP A 146 -9.52 1.82 -16.74
CA TRP A 146 -10.35 2.72 -15.94
C TRP A 146 -10.08 4.20 -16.19
N TYR A 147 -8.81 4.63 -16.17
CA TYR A 147 -8.50 6.05 -16.31
C TYR A 147 -8.75 6.53 -17.74
N CYS A 148 -8.19 5.86 -18.74
CA CYS A 148 -8.33 6.29 -20.14
C CYS A 148 -9.79 6.42 -20.58
N PRO A 149 -10.67 5.41 -20.39
CA PRO A 149 -12.08 5.58 -20.74
C PRO A 149 -12.78 6.68 -19.94
N ALA A 150 -12.41 6.88 -18.66
CA ALA A 150 -13.03 7.89 -17.83
C ALA A 150 -12.75 9.32 -18.31
N VAL A 151 -11.61 9.55 -18.98
CA VAL A 151 -11.25 10.84 -19.57
C VAL A 151 -11.50 10.92 -21.07
N GLY A 152 -12.21 9.92 -21.64
CA GLY A 152 -12.62 9.90 -23.04
C GLY A 152 -11.51 9.54 -24.03
N LEU A 153 -10.49 8.79 -23.57
CA LEU A 153 -9.40 8.31 -24.43
C LEU A 153 -9.63 6.86 -24.87
N GLU A 154 -9.47 6.61 -26.16
CA GLU A 154 -9.28 5.29 -26.75
C GLU A 154 -7.79 5.13 -27.07
N VAL A 155 -7.15 4.10 -26.50
CA VAL A 155 -5.69 3.94 -26.54
C VAL A 155 -5.29 2.55 -27.02
N ASP A 156 -4.08 2.42 -27.58
CA ASP A 156 -3.50 1.12 -27.93
C ASP A 156 -3.04 0.37 -26.64
N THR A 157 -3.90 -0.53 -26.17
CA THR A 157 -3.64 -1.33 -24.98
C THR A 157 -2.61 -2.43 -25.20
N ALA A 158 -2.43 -2.90 -26.45
CA ALA A 158 -1.41 -3.89 -26.76
C ALA A 158 -0.02 -3.24 -26.71
N ALA A 159 0.16 -2.09 -27.37
CA ALA A 159 1.40 -1.33 -27.29
C ALA A 159 1.71 -0.86 -25.86
N TYR A 160 0.68 -0.57 -25.03
CA TYR A 160 0.86 -0.27 -23.60
C TYR A 160 1.50 -1.44 -22.84
N ARG A 161 0.92 -2.63 -23.02
CA ARG A 161 1.44 -3.85 -22.40
C ARG A 161 2.87 -4.14 -22.85
N ASP A 162 3.14 -4.04 -24.17
CA ASP A 162 4.46 -4.32 -24.73
C ASP A 162 5.52 -3.33 -24.21
N ALA A 163 5.13 -2.05 -24.03
CA ALA A 163 6.00 -1.03 -23.43
C ALA A 163 6.36 -1.37 -21.97
N TRP A 164 5.40 -1.84 -21.17
CA TRP A 164 5.67 -2.30 -19.80
C TRP A 164 6.49 -3.59 -19.78
N ASP A 165 6.25 -4.55 -20.66
CA ASP A 165 7.06 -5.77 -20.77
C ASP A 165 8.53 -5.43 -21.04
N ALA A 166 8.78 -4.47 -21.93
CA ALA A 166 10.15 -4.06 -22.28
C ALA A 166 10.96 -3.53 -21.09
N VAL A 167 10.31 -2.93 -20.09
CA VAL A 167 11.00 -2.34 -18.92
C VAL A 167 10.93 -3.22 -17.67
N LEU A 168 9.85 -3.96 -17.47
CA LEU A 168 9.64 -4.78 -16.27
C LEU A 168 10.34 -6.14 -16.38
N ALA A 169 10.29 -6.80 -17.53
CA ALA A 169 10.86 -8.14 -17.67
C ALA A 169 12.37 -8.19 -17.36
N PRO A 170 13.23 -7.29 -17.90
CA PRO A 170 14.64 -7.28 -17.54
C PRO A 170 14.88 -6.88 -16.07
N LEU A 171 14.08 -5.98 -15.52
CA LEU A 171 14.18 -5.58 -14.11
C LEU A 171 13.92 -6.74 -13.17
N LEU A 172 12.89 -7.54 -13.45
CA LEU A 172 12.46 -8.64 -12.58
C LEU A 172 13.33 -9.89 -12.70
N ALA A 173 14.12 -10.03 -13.77
CA ALA A 173 14.93 -11.22 -14.02
C ALA A 173 16.13 -11.38 -13.07
N GLY A 174 16.57 -10.36 -12.37
CA GLY A 174 17.87 -10.35 -11.70
C GLY A 174 17.88 -9.92 -10.22
N HIS A 175 16.70 -9.81 -9.57
CA HIS A 175 16.66 -9.40 -8.17
C HIS A 175 16.45 -10.57 -7.20
N ARG A 176 16.97 -10.44 -5.97
CA ARG A 176 16.57 -11.29 -4.85
C ARG A 176 15.20 -10.83 -4.38
N PRO A 177 14.16 -11.67 -4.41
CA PRO A 177 12.85 -11.28 -3.91
C PRO A 177 12.89 -11.12 -2.38
N VAL A 178 12.16 -10.08 -1.90
CA VAL A 178 11.92 -9.81 -0.49
C VAL A 178 10.42 -9.79 -0.24
N THR A 179 9.99 -9.78 1.03
CA THR A 179 8.59 -9.53 1.36
C THR A 179 8.25 -8.06 1.02
N VAL A 180 7.36 -7.87 0.07
CA VAL A 180 6.80 -6.57 -0.32
C VAL A 180 5.40 -6.44 0.26
N LEU A 181 5.17 -5.47 1.13
CA LEU A 181 3.88 -5.24 1.78
C LEU A 181 2.87 -4.54 0.86
N ARG A 182 3.35 -3.89 -0.21
CA ARG A 182 2.60 -3.19 -1.27
C ARG A 182 1.98 -1.86 -0.84
N ASP A 183 1.39 -1.81 0.33
CA ASP A 183 0.75 -0.62 0.89
C ASP A 183 1.54 -0.07 2.09
N TYR A 184 2.88 -0.06 1.96
CA TYR A 184 3.81 0.51 2.94
C TYR A 184 3.87 2.03 2.81
N HIS A 185 2.89 2.73 3.36
CA HIS A 185 2.78 4.18 3.32
C HIS A 185 2.33 4.75 4.68
N ALA A 186 2.42 6.07 4.84
CA ALA A 186 2.28 6.74 6.14
C ALA A 186 0.93 6.50 6.85
N GLU A 187 -0.17 6.19 6.13
CA GLU A 187 -1.47 5.86 6.75
C GLU A 187 -1.51 4.46 7.38
N ASN A 188 -0.63 3.54 6.92
CA ASN A 188 -0.58 2.15 7.38
C ASN A 188 0.55 1.90 8.39
N LEU A 189 1.24 2.94 8.84
CA LEU A 189 2.28 2.91 9.85
C LEU A 189 1.78 3.59 11.13
N MET A 190 1.66 2.79 12.19
CA MET A 190 1.22 3.25 13.51
C MET A 190 2.42 3.62 14.37
N LEU A 191 2.38 4.77 15.03
CA LEU A 191 3.39 5.09 16.06
C LEU A 191 3.04 4.33 17.34
N ILE A 192 3.94 3.49 17.77
CA ILE A 192 3.84 2.68 18.99
C ILE A 192 4.98 3.06 19.96
N ASP A 193 4.97 2.53 21.17
CA ASP A 193 6.02 2.73 22.20
C ASP A 193 6.35 4.22 22.45
N GLY A 194 5.32 5.04 22.57
CA GLY A 194 5.50 6.48 22.77
C GLY A 194 6.02 7.23 21.54
N GLY A 195 6.00 6.60 20.37
CA GLY A 195 6.46 7.19 19.11
C GLY A 195 7.89 6.82 18.71
N GLU A 196 8.48 5.82 19.37
CA GLU A 196 9.83 5.30 19.07
C GLU A 196 9.79 4.10 18.12
N GLY A 197 8.65 3.36 18.05
CA GLY A 197 8.43 2.21 17.19
C GLY A 197 7.37 2.46 16.13
N LEU A 198 7.36 1.60 15.09
CA LEU A 198 6.33 1.57 14.06
C LEU A 198 5.62 0.21 14.00
N GLY A 199 4.30 0.23 14.16
CA GLY A 199 3.41 -0.90 13.92
C GLY A 199 2.92 -0.92 12.48
N LEU A 200 2.87 -2.10 11.89
CA LEU A 200 2.50 -2.34 10.50
C LEU A 200 1.03 -2.72 10.39
N LEU A 201 0.32 -2.11 9.45
CA LEU A 201 -1.06 -2.45 9.11
C LEU A 201 -1.19 -2.73 7.61
N ASP A 202 -2.32 -3.34 7.20
CA ASP A 202 -2.75 -3.54 5.81
C ASP A 202 -1.77 -4.34 4.95
N PHE A 203 -1.16 -5.37 5.52
CA PHE A 203 -0.10 -6.19 4.92
C PHE A 203 -0.57 -7.53 4.32
N GLN A 204 -1.85 -7.87 4.35
CA GLN A 204 -2.38 -9.17 3.92
C GLN A 204 -2.19 -9.50 2.44
N ASP A 205 -1.97 -8.47 1.62
CA ASP A 205 -1.73 -8.63 0.18
C ASP A 205 -0.23 -8.66 -0.17
N ALA A 206 0.61 -8.95 0.83
CA ALA A 206 2.06 -9.04 0.65
C ALA A 206 2.44 -10.09 -0.39
N LEU A 207 3.50 -9.81 -1.16
CA LEU A 207 4.04 -10.67 -2.21
C LEU A 207 5.57 -10.74 -2.12
N ALA A 208 6.17 -11.79 -2.67
CA ALA A 208 7.62 -11.86 -2.85
C ALA A 208 8.04 -11.06 -4.09
N GLY A 209 8.68 -9.91 -3.92
CA GLY A 209 8.93 -8.97 -5.00
C GLY A 209 10.22 -8.16 -4.88
N HIS A 210 10.32 -7.14 -5.71
CA HIS A 210 11.50 -6.28 -5.76
C HIS A 210 11.55 -5.28 -4.59
N PRO A 211 12.67 -5.14 -3.88
CA PRO A 211 12.78 -4.31 -2.66
C PRO A 211 12.51 -2.81 -2.87
N ALA A 212 12.61 -2.29 -4.09
CA ALA A 212 12.31 -0.88 -4.34
C ALA A 212 10.81 -0.55 -4.23
N TYR A 213 9.90 -1.54 -4.32
CA TYR A 213 8.46 -1.26 -4.39
C TYR A 213 7.90 -0.57 -3.15
N ASP A 214 8.24 -1.07 -1.95
CA ASP A 214 7.73 -0.49 -0.71
C ASP A 214 8.40 0.85 -0.37
N LEU A 215 9.66 1.05 -0.79
CA LEU A 215 10.30 2.36 -0.69
C LEU A 215 9.58 3.39 -1.56
N VAL A 216 9.20 3.03 -2.80
CA VAL A 216 8.34 3.86 -3.66
C VAL A 216 7.00 4.13 -2.97
N SER A 217 6.36 3.10 -2.40
CA SER A 217 5.07 3.25 -1.73
C SER A 217 5.10 4.27 -0.59
N LEU A 218 6.20 4.30 0.17
CA LEU A 218 6.43 5.24 1.26
C LEU A 218 6.72 6.67 0.75
N LEU A 219 7.58 6.80 -0.26
CA LEU A 219 8.14 8.09 -0.66
C LEU A 219 7.35 8.79 -1.78
N GLN A 220 6.57 8.04 -2.55
CA GLN A 220 5.62 8.55 -3.54
C GLN A 220 4.18 8.27 -3.09
N ASP A 221 3.86 8.71 -1.86
CA ASP A 221 2.55 8.46 -1.26
C ASP A 221 1.45 9.19 -2.03
N ALA A 222 0.47 8.44 -2.54
CA ALA A 222 -0.65 8.98 -3.30
C ALA A 222 -1.59 9.86 -2.47
N ARG A 223 -1.55 9.74 -1.13
CA ARG A 223 -2.46 10.42 -0.20
C ARG A 223 -1.83 11.63 0.48
N ARG A 224 -0.49 11.73 0.44
CA ARG A 224 0.30 12.78 1.09
C ARG A 224 1.41 13.27 0.17
N ASP A 225 1.70 14.57 0.17
CA ASP A 225 2.89 15.09 -0.50
C ASP A 225 4.11 14.83 0.38
N VAL A 226 5.06 14.05 -0.11
CA VAL A 226 6.38 13.87 0.50
C VAL A 226 7.32 14.89 -0.16
N PRO A 227 7.98 15.78 0.62
CA PRO A 227 8.93 16.72 0.05
C PRO A 227 10.07 16.01 -0.68
N GLU A 228 10.49 16.56 -1.81
CA GLU A 228 11.58 15.98 -2.62
C GLU A 228 12.88 15.82 -1.81
N ALA A 229 13.19 16.77 -0.93
CA ALA A 229 14.35 16.67 -0.05
C ALA A 229 14.25 15.47 0.91
N THR A 230 13.06 15.20 1.45
CA THR A 230 12.80 14.00 2.28
C THR A 230 12.93 12.74 1.44
N GLU A 231 12.36 12.70 0.25
CA GLU A 231 12.46 11.55 -0.66
C GLU A 231 13.92 11.23 -0.99
N LEU A 232 14.71 12.23 -1.39
CA LEU A 232 16.13 12.06 -1.71
C LEU A 232 16.93 11.56 -0.50
N ALA A 233 16.76 12.17 0.66
CA ALA A 233 17.45 11.77 1.89
C ALA A 233 17.11 10.32 2.29
N MET A 234 15.87 9.89 2.12
CA MET A 234 15.43 8.55 2.44
C MET A 234 15.92 7.50 1.44
N ARG A 235 15.97 7.83 0.16
CA ARG A 235 16.60 6.97 -0.87
C ARG A 235 18.09 6.78 -0.57
N ASP A 236 18.81 7.85 -0.24
CA ASP A 236 20.22 7.78 0.13
C ASP A 236 20.42 6.95 1.41
N ARG A 237 19.56 7.12 2.42
CA ARG A 237 19.58 6.31 3.64
C ARG A 237 19.42 4.82 3.34
N TYR A 238 18.43 4.45 2.53
CA TYR A 238 18.19 3.07 2.14
C TYR A 238 19.40 2.49 1.37
N ARG A 239 19.93 3.23 0.39
CA ARG A 239 21.10 2.82 -0.39
C ARG A 239 22.36 2.64 0.48
N ALA A 240 22.59 3.56 1.40
CA ALA A 240 23.72 3.48 2.33
C ALA A 240 23.63 2.25 3.24
N ALA A 241 22.43 1.91 3.73
CA ALA A 241 22.20 0.77 4.61
C ALA A 241 22.30 -0.59 3.89
N THR A 242 21.87 -0.65 2.60
CA THR A 242 21.78 -1.91 1.85
C THR A 242 22.92 -2.11 0.86
N GLY A 243 23.72 -1.10 0.59
CA GLY A 243 24.75 -1.12 -0.48
C GLY A 243 24.15 -1.08 -1.89
N ALA A 244 22.86 -0.72 -2.04
CA ALA A 244 22.19 -0.70 -3.33
C ALA A 244 22.76 0.38 -4.27
N GLY A 245 23.09 -0.01 -5.51
CA GLY A 245 23.70 0.85 -6.52
C GLY A 245 22.71 1.44 -7.53
N GLU A 246 23.23 1.87 -8.70
CA GLU A 246 22.45 2.52 -9.76
C GLU A 246 21.29 1.66 -10.29
N ALA A 247 21.44 0.32 -10.31
CA ALA A 247 20.36 -0.59 -10.71
C ALA A 247 19.14 -0.48 -9.80
N PHE A 248 19.35 -0.21 -8.51
CA PHE A 248 18.25 0.01 -7.58
C PHE A 248 17.55 1.36 -7.85
N ASP A 249 18.31 2.39 -8.20
CA ASP A 249 17.78 3.70 -8.55
C ASP A 249 16.90 3.63 -9.81
N MET A 250 17.36 2.91 -10.83
CA MET A 250 16.54 2.59 -12.00
C MET A 250 15.25 1.85 -11.60
N ALA A 251 15.36 0.83 -10.74
CA ALA A 251 14.22 0.05 -10.27
C ALA A 251 13.20 0.92 -9.52
N TYR A 252 13.67 1.86 -8.69
CA TYR A 252 12.82 2.81 -7.99
C TYR A 252 11.93 3.59 -8.96
N HIS A 253 12.49 4.13 -10.04
CA HIS A 253 11.70 4.88 -11.03
C HIS A 253 10.80 3.98 -11.87
N VAL A 254 11.25 2.79 -12.29
CA VAL A 254 10.42 1.86 -13.07
C VAL A 254 9.22 1.39 -12.26
N LEU A 255 9.43 0.99 -11.02
CA LEU A 255 8.34 0.54 -10.14
C LEU A 255 7.49 1.70 -9.65
N GLY A 256 8.07 2.90 -9.52
CA GLY A 256 7.35 4.14 -9.25
C GLY A 256 6.34 4.45 -10.34
N ALA A 257 6.78 4.46 -11.60
CA ALA A 257 5.91 4.69 -12.73
C ALA A 257 4.80 3.62 -12.84
N GLN A 258 5.13 2.35 -12.66
CA GLN A 258 4.15 1.26 -12.70
C GLN A 258 3.11 1.40 -11.59
N ARG A 259 3.56 1.64 -10.35
CA ARG A 259 2.67 1.82 -9.20
C ARG A 259 1.77 3.05 -9.37
N ASN A 260 2.30 4.15 -9.87
CA ASN A 260 1.53 5.37 -10.09
C ASN A 260 0.49 5.18 -11.21
N ALA A 261 0.81 4.48 -12.30
CA ALA A 261 -0.16 4.11 -13.33
C ALA A 261 -1.29 3.22 -12.75
N LYS A 262 -0.94 2.19 -11.97
CA LYS A 262 -1.90 1.36 -11.21
C LYS A 262 -2.82 2.22 -10.34
N ILE A 263 -2.28 3.16 -9.56
CA ILE A 263 -3.05 3.98 -8.62
C ILE A 263 -4.03 4.89 -9.35
N LEU A 264 -3.65 5.50 -10.46
CA LEU A 264 -4.56 6.29 -11.30
C LEU A 264 -5.77 5.46 -11.73
N GLY A 265 -5.53 4.21 -12.15
CA GLY A 265 -6.58 3.25 -12.48
C GLY A 265 -7.45 2.89 -11.27
N ILE A 266 -6.84 2.57 -10.11
CA ILE A 266 -7.55 2.25 -8.88
C ILE A 266 -8.44 3.41 -8.41
N PHE A 267 -7.91 4.63 -8.35
CA PHE A 267 -8.67 5.80 -7.87
C PHE A 267 -9.85 6.11 -8.81
N THR A 268 -9.66 5.95 -10.11
CA THR A 268 -10.75 6.08 -11.07
C THR A 268 -11.79 4.97 -10.92
N ARG A 269 -11.37 3.72 -10.71
CA ARG A 269 -12.26 2.58 -10.45
C ARG A 269 -13.09 2.80 -9.18
N LEU A 270 -12.46 3.24 -8.09
CA LEU A 270 -13.14 3.55 -6.82
C LEU A 270 -14.20 4.64 -7.00
N TRP A 271 -13.96 5.62 -7.88
CA TRP A 271 -14.97 6.60 -8.23
C TRP A 271 -16.10 6.00 -9.09
N LYS A 272 -15.74 5.39 -10.23
CA LYS A 272 -16.73 4.96 -11.23
C LYS A 272 -17.56 3.77 -10.79
N ARG A 273 -16.92 2.77 -10.17
CA ARG A 273 -17.57 1.52 -9.76
C ARG A 273 -18.14 1.61 -8.34
N ASP A 274 -17.38 2.19 -7.41
CA ASP A 274 -17.69 2.12 -5.97
C ASP A 274 -18.32 3.42 -5.43
N GLY A 275 -18.54 4.44 -6.29
CA GLY A 275 -19.19 5.69 -5.93
C GLY A 275 -18.42 6.54 -4.91
N LYS A 276 -17.09 6.49 -4.91
CA LYS A 276 -16.23 7.21 -3.96
C LYS A 276 -15.59 8.45 -4.59
N PRO A 277 -16.25 9.61 -4.61
CA PRO A 277 -15.84 10.80 -5.37
C PRO A 277 -14.61 11.52 -4.79
N ARG A 278 -14.11 11.13 -3.63
CA ARG A 278 -12.91 11.72 -3.00
C ARG A 278 -11.61 11.32 -3.69
N TYR A 279 -11.55 10.16 -4.35
CA TYR A 279 -10.31 9.61 -4.92
C TYR A 279 -9.78 10.34 -6.15
N PRO A 280 -10.61 10.78 -7.12
CA PRO A 280 -10.15 11.57 -8.27
C PRO A 280 -9.30 12.78 -7.92
N ALA A 281 -9.62 13.49 -6.84
CA ALA A 281 -8.88 14.66 -6.38
C ALA A 281 -7.41 14.34 -5.96
N LEU A 282 -7.07 13.08 -5.75
CA LEU A 282 -5.70 12.62 -5.48
C LEU A 282 -4.89 12.36 -6.76
N CYS A 283 -5.54 12.16 -7.91
CA CYS A 283 -4.88 11.84 -9.17
C CYS A 283 -3.86 12.89 -9.64
N PRO A 284 -4.04 14.22 -9.48
CA PRO A 284 -3.04 15.19 -9.87
C PRO A 284 -1.67 14.99 -9.18
N ARG A 285 -1.66 14.55 -7.91
CA ARG A 285 -0.42 14.19 -7.19
C ARG A 285 0.25 12.98 -7.82
N VAL A 286 -0.52 11.93 -8.06
CA VAL A 286 -0.03 10.68 -8.66
C VAL A 286 0.52 10.93 -10.07
N TRP A 287 -0.11 11.81 -10.86
CA TRP A 287 0.38 12.22 -12.16
C TRP A 287 1.75 12.90 -12.07
N ARG A 288 1.98 13.80 -11.10
CA ARG A 288 3.29 14.45 -10.92
C ARG A 288 4.40 13.40 -10.64
N TYR A 289 4.13 12.40 -9.82
CA TYR A 289 5.07 11.30 -9.57
C TYR A 289 5.32 10.49 -10.85
N LEU A 290 4.25 10.09 -11.55
CA LEU A 290 4.36 9.33 -12.80
C LEU A 290 5.19 10.09 -13.85
N GLU A 291 4.92 11.37 -14.08
CA GLU A 291 5.65 12.17 -15.05
C GLU A 291 7.13 12.34 -14.69
N ARG A 292 7.42 12.49 -13.42
CA ARG A 292 8.80 12.54 -12.92
C ARG A 292 9.53 11.21 -13.14
N ASP A 293 8.90 10.09 -12.86
CA ASP A 293 9.49 8.77 -13.09
C ASP A 293 9.68 8.49 -14.58
N LEU A 294 8.71 8.84 -15.42
CA LEU A 294 8.78 8.69 -16.89
C LEU A 294 9.95 9.47 -17.52
N ALA A 295 10.50 10.47 -16.85
CA ALA A 295 11.69 11.18 -17.30
C ALA A 295 12.97 10.32 -17.19
N HIS A 296 12.95 9.21 -16.45
CA HIS A 296 14.11 8.33 -16.33
C HIS A 296 14.35 7.56 -17.65
N PRO A 297 15.60 7.53 -18.17
CA PRO A 297 15.91 6.94 -19.50
C PRO A 297 15.46 5.47 -19.68
N ALA A 298 15.50 4.67 -18.62
CA ALA A 298 15.04 3.28 -18.66
C ALA A 298 13.55 3.12 -18.97
N LEU A 299 12.75 4.16 -18.73
CA LEU A 299 11.31 4.18 -18.98
C LEU A 299 10.94 4.70 -20.38
N LYS A 300 11.91 4.93 -21.26
CA LYS A 300 11.64 5.49 -22.59
C LYS A 300 10.51 4.80 -23.36
N PRO A 301 10.39 3.45 -23.43
CA PRO A 301 9.28 2.80 -24.12
C PRO A 301 7.90 3.19 -23.55
N VAL A 302 7.80 3.28 -22.22
CA VAL A 302 6.57 3.65 -21.53
C VAL A 302 6.28 5.15 -21.71
N ALA A 303 7.31 5.99 -21.57
CA ALA A 303 7.19 7.44 -21.77
C ALA A 303 6.73 7.78 -23.20
N ASP A 304 7.27 7.12 -24.23
CA ASP A 304 6.86 7.29 -25.63
C ASP A 304 5.39 6.91 -25.80
N TRP A 305 4.94 5.81 -25.18
CA TRP A 305 3.54 5.42 -25.23
C TRP A 305 2.63 6.48 -24.57
N PHE A 306 2.98 6.98 -23.37
CA PHE A 306 2.21 8.03 -22.70
C PHE A 306 2.16 9.32 -23.51
N ALA A 307 3.27 9.71 -24.13
CA ALA A 307 3.34 10.91 -24.98
C ALA A 307 2.43 10.79 -26.21
N ALA A 308 2.32 9.60 -26.81
CA ALA A 308 1.51 9.36 -28.00
C ALA A 308 0.00 9.21 -27.69
N ASN A 309 -0.36 8.69 -26.51
CA ASN A 309 -1.74 8.27 -26.23
C ASN A 309 -2.46 9.14 -25.19
N VAL A 310 -1.74 9.84 -24.32
CA VAL A 310 -2.33 10.60 -23.20
C VAL A 310 -1.86 12.06 -23.27
N PRO A 311 -2.60 12.95 -23.95
CA PRO A 311 -2.20 14.35 -24.05
C PRO A 311 -2.25 15.05 -22.69
N PRO A 312 -1.44 16.12 -22.48
CA PRO A 312 -1.31 16.79 -21.18
C PRO A 312 -2.63 17.26 -20.57
N GLU A 313 -3.57 17.75 -21.40
CA GLU A 313 -4.89 18.22 -20.97
C GLU A 313 -5.80 17.11 -20.44
N LYS A 314 -5.45 15.85 -20.66
CA LYS A 314 -6.15 14.68 -20.13
C LYS A 314 -5.46 14.06 -18.91
N ARG A 315 -4.39 14.70 -18.40
CA ARG A 315 -3.67 14.28 -17.18
C ARG A 315 -4.16 15.07 -15.97
N GLY A 316 -4.58 14.40 -14.89
CA GLY A 316 -5.04 15.07 -13.69
C GLY A 316 -6.21 14.38 -13.02
N ASP A 317 -7.10 15.18 -12.43
CA ASP A 317 -8.35 14.71 -11.84
C ASP A 317 -9.32 14.26 -12.94
N PRO A 318 -9.64 12.95 -13.04
CA PRO A 318 -10.49 12.45 -14.13
C PRO A 318 -11.93 13.03 -14.10
N MET A 319 -12.40 13.59 -12.98
CA MET A 319 -13.69 14.29 -12.94
C MET A 319 -13.63 15.66 -13.62
N GLN A 320 -12.46 16.31 -13.60
CA GLN A 320 -12.27 17.66 -14.18
C GLN A 320 -11.83 17.60 -15.63
N VAL A 321 -10.92 16.68 -15.98
CA VAL A 321 -10.36 16.58 -17.33
C VAL A 321 -11.26 15.80 -18.31
N ALA A 322 -12.30 15.13 -17.84
CA ALA A 322 -13.34 14.49 -18.66
C ALA A 322 -14.41 15.49 -19.15
N ALA A 323 -14.53 16.62 -18.47
CA ALA A 323 -15.45 17.69 -18.85
C ALA A 323 -14.85 18.52 -19.99
#